data_6df5eeef45aaaaec739c66331fa35db3
#
_entry.id   6df5eeef45aaaaec739c66331fa35db3
#
_cell.length_a   1.000
_cell.length_b   1.000
_cell.length_c   1.000
_cell.angle_alpha   90.00
_cell.angle_beta   90.00
_cell.angle_gamma   90.00
#
_symmetry.space_group_name_H-M   'P 1'
#
loop_
_entity.id
_entity.type
_entity.pdbx_description
1 polymer ?
#
loop_
_entity_poly.entity_id
_entity_poly.type
_entity_poly.pdbx_seq_one_letter_code
_entity_poly.pdbx_strand_id
1 'polypeptide(L)'
;MKQAVLYLTTKSNEWTLSAFHALEQSLQGKADVYFAYHQQGDVLPVSLQNIENLFVFTSDVLKELGYTPIERGKLMPGSNHFPLLKFYKENQGYDYYWLVEDDVRFSGEWKDFFGSFASCTSDFLSSVIETKAENPTWYWWTSLKTGNEVIAEEKLLKSFNPIYRLSSQALVCIDAHLRIGWMGHYEVLLPTLLYNKGFLLEDFGGEGTFVRPENNAKFYDDTSMRIAPVLPDDRKNYLFHPVKEEKVRLDGSYKKNAVFVPVGKDSLHRQLLKGDADFDLHLLIY
;
A
#
# COMPACT_ATOMS: atom_id res chain seq x y z
N MET A 1 -13.69 1.43 17.76
CA MET A 1 -12.34 0.93 17.43
C MET A 1 -11.46 2.13 17.15
N LYS A 2 -10.34 2.24 17.86
CA LYS A 2 -9.38 3.34 17.69
C LYS A 2 -8.46 3.03 16.50
N GLN A 3 -8.28 3.98 15.58
CA GLN A 3 -7.53 3.77 14.36
C GLN A 3 -6.47 4.84 14.15
N ALA A 4 -5.27 4.45 13.70
CA ALA A 4 -4.26 5.34 13.18
C ALA A 4 -4.19 5.23 11.65
N VAL A 5 -3.99 6.35 10.98
CA VAL A 5 -3.82 6.42 9.51
C VAL A 5 -2.49 7.09 9.21
N LEU A 6 -1.57 6.37 8.59
CA LEU A 6 -0.28 6.88 8.16
C LEU A 6 -0.37 7.28 6.69
N TYR A 7 -0.24 8.56 6.41
CA TYR A 7 -0.07 9.09 5.05
C TYR A 7 1.41 9.08 4.70
N LEU A 8 1.83 8.07 3.96
CA LEU A 8 3.25 7.78 3.68
C LEU A 8 3.75 8.59 2.47
N THR A 9 4.83 9.34 2.65
CA THR A 9 5.41 10.16 1.60
C THR A 9 6.92 10.42 1.79
N THR A 10 7.59 10.75 0.68
CA THR A 10 8.95 11.34 0.64
C THR A 10 8.91 12.83 0.28
N LYS A 11 7.72 13.41 0.10
CA LYS A 11 7.51 14.77 -0.43
C LYS A 11 6.89 15.67 0.64
N SER A 12 7.19 16.96 0.55
CA SER A 12 6.66 18.00 1.45
C SER A 12 6.17 19.24 0.68
N ASN A 13 5.80 19.04 -0.60
CA ASN A 13 5.28 20.09 -1.46
C ASN A 13 3.78 20.35 -1.20
N GLU A 14 3.25 21.43 -1.75
CA GLU A 14 1.87 21.86 -1.59
C GLU A 14 0.85 20.79 -2.03
N TRP A 15 1.12 20.08 -3.12
CA TRP A 15 0.27 19.00 -3.62
C TRP A 15 0.08 17.88 -2.58
N THR A 16 1.18 17.43 -1.99
CA THR A 16 1.18 16.38 -0.98
C THR A 16 0.54 16.84 0.32
N LEU A 17 0.87 18.05 0.78
CA LEU A 17 0.29 18.63 2.00
C LEU A 17 -1.22 18.88 1.86
N SER A 18 -1.69 19.36 0.72
CA SER A 18 -3.13 19.55 0.47
C SER A 18 -3.89 18.22 0.51
N ALA A 19 -3.32 17.15 -0.05
CA ALA A 19 -3.94 15.82 0.01
C ALA A 19 -3.96 15.25 1.43
N PHE A 20 -2.89 15.44 2.19
CA PHE A 20 -2.82 15.07 3.62
C PHE A 20 -3.89 15.80 4.44
N HIS A 21 -3.97 17.13 4.34
CA HIS A 21 -4.93 17.92 5.09
C HIS A 21 -6.39 17.58 4.73
N ALA A 22 -6.67 17.27 3.47
CA ALA A 22 -7.99 16.79 3.07
C ALA A 22 -8.35 15.45 3.74
N LEU A 23 -7.40 14.52 3.83
CA LEU A 23 -7.57 13.25 4.53
C LEU A 23 -7.75 13.47 6.04
N GLU A 24 -6.88 14.25 6.67
CA GLU A 24 -6.90 14.59 8.10
C GLU A 24 -8.23 15.24 8.50
N GLN A 25 -8.65 16.28 7.77
CA GLN A 25 -9.90 16.99 8.02
C GLN A 25 -11.12 16.05 7.87
N SER A 26 -11.12 15.21 6.86
CA SER A 26 -12.22 14.27 6.59
C SER A 26 -12.35 13.21 7.69
N LEU A 27 -11.25 12.86 8.37
CA LEU A 27 -11.22 11.84 9.42
C LEU A 27 -11.21 12.42 10.85
N GLN A 28 -11.34 13.72 11.00
CA GLN A 28 -11.37 14.38 12.32
C GLN A 28 -12.40 13.73 13.26
N GLY A 29 -11.96 13.33 14.47
CA GLY A 29 -12.78 12.64 15.46
C GLY A 29 -13.12 11.18 15.13
N LYS A 30 -12.60 10.62 14.05
CA LYS A 30 -12.82 9.21 13.63
C LYS A 30 -11.53 8.39 13.68
N ALA A 31 -10.41 8.99 13.32
CA ALA A 31 -9.09 8.37 13.35
C ALA A 31 -8.03 9.43 13.61
N ASP A 32 -6.89 9.02 14.18
CA ASP A 32 -5.71 9.86 14.29
C ASP A 32 -4.89 9.73 13.00
N VAL A 33 -4.72 10.84 12.27
CA VAL A 33 -4.02 10.85 10.99
C VAL A 33 -2.61 11.41 11.18
N TYR A 34 -1.62 10.69 10.67
CA TYR A 34 -0.20 11.02 10.80
C TYR A 34 0.42 11.27 9.44
N PHE A 35 1.20 12.35 9.31
CA PHE A 35 2.07 12.58 8.17
C PHE A 35 3.34 11.75 8.37
N ALA A 36 3.44 10.60 7.69
CA ALA A 36 4.58 9.69 7.79
C ALA A 36 5.63 10.07 6.72
N TYR A 37 6.61 10.85 7.12
CA TYR A 37 7.63 11.41 6.23
C TYR A 37 8.90 10.58 6.22
N HIS A 38 9.24 10.03 5.04
CA HIS A 38 10.55 9.42 4.81
C HIS A 38 11.56 10.50 4.52
N GLN A 39 12.31 10.90 5.53
CA GLN A 39 13.37 11.90 5.41
C GLN A 39 14.59 11.30 4.71
N GLN A 40 14.95 11.90 3.58
CA GLN A 40 16.11 11.49 2.77
C GLN A 40 17.33 12.40 2.96
N GLY A 41 17.14 13.59 3.52
CA GLY A 41 18.19 14.57 3.80
C GLY A 41 18.37 14.81 5.30
N ASP A 42 19.37 15.60 5.66
CA ASP A 42 19.74 15.86 7.06
C ASP A 42 18.81 16.85 7.77
N VAL A 43 18.03 17.62 7.01
CA VAL A 43 17.21 18.71 7.54
C VAL A 43 15.73 18.45 7.23
N LEU A 44 14.89 18.56 8.29
CA LEU A 44 13.45 18.51 8.12
C LEU A 44 12.95 19.73 7.33
N PRO A 45 12.15 19.57 6.26
CA PRO A 45 11.56 20.66 5.51
C PRO A 45 10.77 21.63 6.41
N VAL A 46 10.91 22.94 6.17
CA VAL A 46 10.20 23.99 6.95
C VAL A 46 8.68 23.79 6.86
N SER A 47 8.16 23.36 5.72
CA SER A 47 6.74 23.08 5.51
C SER A 47 6.16 22.01 6.44
N LEU A 48 6.99 21.16 7.05
CA LEU A 48 6.55 20.11 7.97
C LEU A 48 6.63 20.50 9.44
N GLN A 49 7.25 21.63 9.80
CA GLN A 49 7.48 22.01 11.20
C GLN A 49 6.19 22.27 12.00
N ASN A 50 5.08 22.56 11.32
CA ASN A 50 3.79 22.84 11.96
C ASN A 50 2.78 21.68 11.83
N ILE A 51 3.20 20.50 11.36
CA ILE A 51 2.36 19.30 11.32
C ILE A 51 2.32 18.72 12.73
N GLU A 52 1.15 18.70 13.34
CA GLU A 52 0.97 18.23 14.74
C GLU A 52 1.28 16.74 14.86
N ASN A 53 0.71 15.92 13.99
CA ASN A 53 0.93 14.47 13.96
C ASN A 53 1.98 14.11 12.89
N LEU A 54 3.22 14.55 13.11
CA LEU A 54 4.34 14.24 12.22
C LEU A 54 5.10 13.02 12.73
N PHE A 55 5.19 11.98 11.89
CA PHE A 55 6.04 10.82 12.10
C PHE A 55 7.18 10.83 11.07
N VAL A 56 8.40 11.09 11.54
CA VAL A 56 9.60 11.14 10.70
C VAL A 56 10.39 9.85 10.86
N PHE A 57 10.79 9.29 9.76
CA PHE A 57 11.69 8.13 9.72
C PHE A 57 12.69 8.27 8.57
N THR A 58 13.82 7.58 8.67
CA THR A 58 14.86 7.48 7.64
C THR A 58 15.02 6.03 7.21
N SER A 59 15.90 5.77 6.26
CA SER A 59 16.28 4.40 5.87
C SER A 59 16.97 3.62 7.00
N ASP A 60 17.33 4.27 8.11
CA ASP A 60 17.84 3.59 9.31
C ASP A 60 16.81 2.64 9.93
N VAL A 61 15.50 2.80 9.62
CA VAL A 61 14.44 1.86 10.00
C VAL A 61 14.78 0.41 9.62
N LEU A 62 15.50 0.19 8.54
CA LEU A 62 15.97 -1.14 8.11
C LEU A 62 16.91 -1.75 9.16
N LYS A 63 17.79 -0.92 9.72
CA LYS A 63 18.77 -1.32 10.72
C LYS A 63 18.15 -1.42 12.12
N GLU A 64 17.32 -0.44 12.47
CA GLU A 64 16.65 -0.37 13.77
C GLU A 64 15.72 -1.56 14.02
N LEU A 65 14.95 -1.97 13.01
CA LEU A 65 14.04 -3.10 13.11
C LEU A 65 14.75 -4.46 13.01
N GLY A 66 15.88 -4.51 12.31
CA GLY A 66 16.66 -5.73 12.12
C GLY A 66 16.00 -6.78 11.22
N TYR A 67 15.00 -6.39 10.41
CA TYR A 67 14.38 -7.26 9.43
C TYR A 67 15.19 -7.31 8.13
N THR A 68 14.95 -8.33 7.32
CA THR A 68 15.60 -8.46 6.02
C THR A 68 14.73 -7.82 4.94
N PRO A 69 15.15 -6.70 4.32
CA PRO A 69 14.42 -6.10 3.21
C PRO A 69 14.64 -6.90 1.93
N ILE A 70 13.75 -6.73 0.95
CA ILE A 70 13.88 -7.32 -0.38
C ILE A 70 15.17 -6.86 -1.06
N GLU A 71 15.40 -5.56 -1.04
CA GLU A 71 16.61 -4.97 -1.57
C GLU A 71 17.46 -4.42 -0.43
N ARG A 72 18.70 -4.91 -0.34
CA ARG A 72 19.60 -4.54 0.74
C ARG A 72 19.86 -3.02 0.75
N GLY A 73 19.62 -2.41 1.89
CA GLY A 73 19.85 -0.97 2.10
C GLY A 73 18.77 -0.05 1.55
N LYS A 74 17.66 -0.61 1.02
CA LYS A 74 16.54 0.18 0.49
C LYS A 74 15.20 -0.26 1.07
N LEU A 75 14.32 0.70 1.34
CA LEU A 75 12.93 0.44 1.71
C LEU A 75 12.07 0.07 0.51
N MET A 76 12.32 0.71 -0.61
CA MET A 76 11.62 0.45 -1.87
C MET A 76 12.54 -0.31 -2.83
N PRO A 77 11.99 -1.20 -3.64
CA PRO A 77 10.61 -1.67 -3.60
C PRO A 77 10.34 -2.65 -2.46
N GLY A 78 9.08 -2.80 -2.08
CA GLY A 78 8.58 -3.98 -1.38
C GLY A 78 8.71 -4.02 0.14
N SER A 79 9.21 -2.97 0.80
CA SER A 79 9.39 -2.93 2.27
C SER A 79 8.62 -1.78 2.96
N ASN A 80 7.56 -1.26 2.35
CA ASN A 80 6.74 -0.16 2.91
C ASN A 80 6.06 -0.49 4.25
N HIS A 81 5.95 -1.75 4.59
CA HIS A 81 5.44 -2.18 5.89
C HIS A 81 6.43 -1.91 7.06
N PHE A 82 7.71 -1.68 6.80
CA PHE A 82 8.68 -1.39 7.85
C PHE A 82 8.41 -0.07 8.57
N PRO A 83 8.16 1.07 7.89
CA PRO A 83 7.72 2.28 8.56
C PRO A 83 6.45 2.09 9.40
N LEU A 84 5.48 1.32 8.92
CA LEU A 84 4.26 1.02 9.67
C LEU A 84 4.57 0.21 10.94
N LEU A 85 5.45 -0.78 10.87
CA LEU A 85 5.89 -1.56 12.03
C LEU A 85 6.68 -0.71 13.04
N LYS A 86 7.53 0.21 12.56
CA LYS A 86 8.21 1.18 13.44
C LYS A 86 7.20 2.07 14.17
N PHE A 87 6.27 2.66 13.40
CA PHE A 87 5.20 3.47 13.98
C PHE A 87 4.39 2.70 15.02
N TYR A 88 3.97 1.48 14.70
CA TYR A 88 3.23 0.62 15.64
C TYR A 88 3.99 0.40 16.96
N LYS A 89 5.30 0.18 16.90
CA LYS A 89 6.13 -0.03 18.11
C LYS A 89 6.22 1.22 18.98
N GLU A 90 6.22 2.40 18.38
CA GLU A 90 6.32 3.69 19.06
C GLU A 90 4.96 4.25 19.47
N ASN A 91 3.87 3.86 18.79
CA ASN A 91 2.52 4.39 18.96
C ASN A 91 1.50 3.26 19.15
N GLN A 92 1.58 2.57 20.26
CA GLN A 92 0.64 1.52 20.62
C GLN A 92 -0.71 2.09 21.11
N GLY A 93 -1.75 1.22 21.13
CA GLY A 93 -3.05 1.58 21.67
C GLY A 93 -4.12 1.88 20.61
N TYR A 94 -3.82 1.60 19.35
CA TYR A 94 -4.81 1.52 18.29
C TYR A 94 -5.21 0.06 18.04
N ASP A 95 -6.47 -0.13 17.67
CA ASP A 95 -6.98 -1.44 17.26
C ASP A 95 -6.51 -1.77 15.83
N TYR A 96 -6.46 -0.73 14.98
CA TYR A 96 -6.09 -0.83 13.56
C TYR A 96 -5.16 0.30 13.12
N TYR A 97 -4.30 -0.04 12.17
CA TYR A 97 -3.31 0.84 11.56
C TYR A 97 -3.46 0.79 10.04
N TRP A 98 -3.73 1.95 9.47
CA TRP A 98 -3.78 2.14 8.01
C TRP A 98 -2.47 2.71 7.50
N LEU A 99 -2.11 2.33 6.27
CA LEU A 99 -1.12 3.02 5.49
C LEU A 99 -1.78 3.47 4.18
N VAL A 100 -1.52 4.73 3.80
CA VAL A 100 -2.02 5.35 2.56
C VAL A 100 -0.82 6.01 1.89
N GLU A 101 -0.47 5.59 0.67
CA GLU A 101 0.60 6.21 -0.12
C GLU A 101 0.17 7.59 -0.66
N ASP A 102 1.12 8.51 -0.83
CA ASP A 102 0.89 9.92 -1.16
C ASP A 102 0.29 10.15 -2.56
N ASP A 103 0.18 9.14 -3.37
CA ASP A 103 -0.41 9.16 -4.70
C ASP A 103 -1.72 8.37 -4.84
N VAL A 104 -2.25 7.91 -3.71
CA VAL A 104 -3.63 7.41 -3.64
C VAL A 104 -4.60 8.59 -3.58
N ARG A 105 -5.65 8.56 -4.38
CA ARG A 105 -6.76 9.53 -4.33
C ARG A 105 -8.09 8.80 -4.25
N PHE A 106 -9.03 9.44 -3.57
CA PHE A 106 -10.42 8.99 -3.51
C PHE A 106 -11.34 10.10 -4.05
N SER A 107 -12.22 9.77 -4.97
CA SER A 107 -13.11 10.73 -5.64
C SER A 107 -14.39 11.05 -4.84
N GLY A 108 -14.50 10.54 -3.61
CA GLY A 108 -15.50 10.88 -2.61
C GLY A 108 -14.87 11.52 -1.38
N GLU A 109 -15.66 11.58 -0.30
CA GLU A 109 -15.16 12.00 0.99
C GLU A 109 -14.47 10.82 1.71
N TRP A 110 -13.24 10.99 2.17
CA TRP A 110 -12.51 9.94 2.87
C TRP A 110 -13.27 9.36 4.06
N LYS A 111 -14.05 10.19 4.78
CA LYS A 111 -14.91 9.73 5.88
C LYS A 111 -15.90 8.64 5.47
N ASP A 112 -16.34 8.63 4.20
CA ASP A 112 -17.31 7.65 3.70
C ASP A 112 -16.60 6.34 3.35
N PHE A 113 -15.39 6.40 2.76
CA PHE A 113 -14.55 5.23 2.53
C PHE A 113 -14.20 4.54 3.85
N PHE A 114 -13.58 5.26 4.80
CA PHE A 114 -13.20 4.70 6.10
C PHE A 114 -14.42 4.28 6.92
N GLY A 115 -15.54 5.02 6.80
CA GLY A 115 -16.81 4.70 7.44
C GLY A 115 -17.38 3.36 6.99
N SER A 116 -17.20 2.98 5.73
CA SER A 116 -17.64 1.68 5.19
C SER A 116 -16.94 0.50 5.87
N PHE A 117 -15.79 0.72 6.47
CA PHE A 117 -15.01 -0.30 7.19
C PHE A 117 -14.95 -0.09 8.71
N ALA A 118 -15.72 0.86 9.25
CA ALA A 118 -15.68 1.18 10.69
C ALA A 118 -16.09 0.00 11.60
N SER A 119 -16.98 -0.87 11.13
CA SER A 119 -17.40 -2.09 11.85
C SER A 119 -16.68 -3.36 11.34
N CYS A 120 -15.82 -3.24 10.33
CA CYS A 120 -15.10 -4.39 9.78
C CYS A 120 -14.02 -4.88 10.73
N THR A 121 -14.09 -6.15 11.12
CA THR A 121 -13.16 -6.81 12.05
C THR A 121 -12.05 -7.60 11.34
N SER A 122 -11.96 -7.52 10.00
CA SER A 122 -10.88 -8.19 9.26
C SER A 122 -9.52 -7.65 9.68
N ASP A 123 -8.56 -8.54 9.84
CA ASP A 123 -7.22 -8.22 10.33
C ASP A 123 -6.36 -7.54 9.27
N PHE A 124 -6.63 -7.86 8.00
CA PHE A 124 -6.00 -7.26 6.84
C PHE A 124 -7.04 -6.84 5.82
N LEU A 125 -7.08 -5.54 5.52
CA LEU A 125 -7.85 -4.98 4.42
C LEU A 125 -6.88 -4.44 3.37
N SER A 126 -7.09 -4.78 2.10
CA SER A 126 -6.29 -4.28 1.00
C SER A 126 -7.07 -4.31 -0.32
N SER A 127 -6.39 -4.17 -1.43
CA SER A 127 -6.96 -4.32 -2.77
C SER A 127 -6.32 -5.48 -3.53
N VAL A 128 -7.03 -6.01 -4.53
CA VAL A 128 -6.54 -7.04 -5.47
C VAL A 128 -5.94 -8.24 -4.73
N ILE A 129 -6.68 -8.80 -3.77
CA ILE A 129 -6.26 -10.03 -3.07
C ILE A 129 -6.55 -11.22 -3.99
N GLU A 130 -5.47 -11.86 -4.47
CA GLU A 130 -5.53 -12.97 -5.42
C GLU A 130 -4.68 -14.14 -4.94
N THR A 131 -5.10 -15.35 -5.29
CA THR A 131 -4.30 -16.58 -5.11
C THR A 131 -3.21 -16.66 -6.18
N LYS A 132 -2.19 -17.48 -5.94
CA LYS A 132 -1.18 -17.77 -6.95
C LYS A 132 -1.78 -18.42 -8.21
N ALA A 133 -2.85 -19.20 -8.08
CA ALA A 133 -3.54 -19.82 -9.21
C ALA A 133 -4.22 -18.79 -10.13
N GLU A 134 -4.75 -17.70 -9.57
CA GLU A 134 -5.37 -16.60 -10.33
C GLU A 134 -4.34 -15.74 -11.05
N ASN A 135 -3.13 -15.59 -10.50
CA ASN A 135 -2.06 -14.79 -11.09
C ASN A 135 -0.69 -15.51 -11.00
N PRO A 136 -0.50 -16.64 -11.71
CA PRO A 136 0.66 -17.52 -11.53
C PRO A 136 2.00 -16.91 -11.96
N THR A 137 1.98 -15.91 -12.82
CA THR A 137 3.18 -15.31 -13.40
C THR A 137 3.60 -13.99 -12.76
N TRP A 138 2.95 -13.59 -11.67
CA TRP A 138 3.32 -12.35 -10.99
C TRP A 138 4.75 -12.43 -10.44
N TYR A 139 5.52 -11.39 -10.73
CA TYR A 139 6.98 -11.37 -10.53
C TYR A 139 7.42 -11.64 -9.09
N TRP A 140 6.70 -11.08 -8.10
CA TRP A 140 7.14 -11.09 -6.71
C TRP A 140 6.87 -12.40 -5.95
N TRP A 141 6.23 -13.42 -6.56
CA TRP A 141 6.08 -14.72 -5.91
C TRP A 141 7.41 -15.30 -5.44
N THR A 142 8.46 -15.14 -6.23
CA THR A 142 9.79 -15.69 -5.95
C THR A 142 10.54 -14.95 -4.83
N SER A 143 10.05 -13.78 -4.42
CA SER A 143 10.65 -12.99 -3.35
C SER A 143 10.35 -13.55 -1.96
N LEU A 144 9.25 -14.29 -1.79
CA LEU A 144 8.81 -14.80 -0.50
C LEU A 144 9.77 -15.88 0.01
N LYS A 145 10.24 -15.68 1.24
CA LYS A 145 10.95 -16.69 2.03
C LYS A 145 10.29 -16.81 3.39
N THR A 146 10.06 -18.02 3.82
CA THR A 146 9.24 -18.35 4.99
C THR A 146 10.06 -18.95 6.14
N GLY A 147 11.36 -18.66 6.17
CA GLY A 147 12.28 -19.29 7.12
C GLY A 147 12.32 -20.81 6.89
N ASN A 148 11.90 -21.58 7.90
CA ASN A 148 11.82 -23.04 7.83
C ASN A 148 10.40 -23.57 7.56
N GLU A 149 9.42 -22.70 7.37
CA GLU A 149 8.03 -23.11 7.12
C GLU A 149 7.82 -23.44 5.65
N VAL A 150 7.05 -24.49 5.39
CA VAL A 150 6.63 -24.86 4.03
C VAL A 150 5.19 -24.41 3.85
N ILE A 151 4.98 -23.51 2.90
CA ILE A 151 3.65 -23.02 2.54
C ILE A 151 3.20 -23.72 1.27
N ALA A 152 2.02 -24.33 1.32
CA ALA A 152 1.41 -24.96 0.15
C ALA A 152 1.06 -23.89 -0.90
N GLU A 153 1.20 -24.24 -2.18
CA GLU A 153 1.07 -23.28 -3.28
C GLU A 153 -0.31 -22.62 -3.33
N GLU A 154 -1.36 -23.37 -3.03
CA GLU A 154 -2.74 -22.91 -2.96
C GLU A 154 -3.02 -21.91 -1.82
N LYS A 155 -2.08 -21.79 -0.88
CA LYS A 155 -2.13 -20.82 0.23
C LYS A 155 -1.28 -19.59 0.02
N LEU A 156 -0.64 -19.47 -1.14
CA LEU A 156 0.07 -18.28 -1.51
C LEU A 156 -0.90 -17.22 -2.02
N LEU A 157 -0.87 -16.05 -1.39
CA LEU A 157 -1.71 -14.91 -1.73
C LEU A 157 -0.84 -13.70 -2.09
N LYS A 158 -1.35 -12.88 -2.98
CA LYS A 158 -0.85 -11.52 -3.21
C LYS A 158 -1.95 -10.51 -2.96
N SER A 159 -1.56 -9.27 -2.74
CA SER A 159 -2.43 -8.11 -2.67
C SER A 159 -1.77 -6.94 -3.39
N PHE A 160 -2.50 -5.83 -3.53
CA PHE A 160 -1.95 -4.57 -4.01
C PHE A 160 -2.14 -3.51 -2.93
N ASN A 161 -1.06 -3.00 -2.37
CA ASN A 161 -1.03 -2.34 -1.07
C ASN A 161 -0.69 -0.83 -1.09
N PRO A 162 -1.13 0.00 -2.05
CA PRO A 162 -0.94 1.45 -1.93
C PRO A 162 -1.80 2.07 -0.82
N ILE A 163 -2.89 1.39 -0.45
CA ILE A 163 -3.70 1.64 0.74
C ILE A 163 -4.05 0.30 1.37
N TYR A 164 -3.81 0.15 2.66
CA TYR A 164 -4.17 -1.07 3.39
C TYR A 164 -4.32 -0.81 4.89
N ARG A 165 -4.98 -1.75 5.59
CA ARG A 165 -5.17 -1.73 7.03
C ARG A 165 -4.70 -3.03 7.65
N LEU A 166 -4.05 -2.95 8.83
CA LEU A 166 -3.69 -4.10 9.66
C LEU A 166 -4.26 -3.94 11.07
N SER A 167 -4.73 -5.02 11.67
CA SER A 167 -5.04 -5.06 13.10
C SER A 167 -3.74 -5.03 13.91
N SER A 168 -3.82 -4.59 15.17
CA SER A 168 -2.68 -4.65 16.09
C SER A 168 -2.16 -6.07 16.27
N GLN A 169 -3.05 -7.07 16.28
CA GLN A 169 -2.68 -8.49 16.37
C GLN A 169 -1.95 -8.98 15.13
N ALA A 170 -2.38 -8.55 13.93
CA ALA A 170 -1.68 -8.84 12.70
C ALA A 170 -0.25 -8.27 12.71
N LEU A 171 -0.06 -7.04 13.21
CA LEU A 171 1.27 -6.43 13.33
C LEU A 171 2.19 -7.18 14.30
N VAL A 172 1.66 -7.68 15.42
CA VAL A 172 2.41 -8.58 16.34
C VAL A 172 2.86 -9.84 15.61
N CYS A 173 1.96 -10.47 14.86
CA CYS A 173 2.27 -11.69 14.09
C CYS A 173 3.34 -11.42 13.03
N ILE A 174 3.23 -10.31 12.29
CA ILE A 174 4.20 -9.92 11.26
C ILE A 174 5.58 -9.66 11.88
N ASP A 175 5.66 -8.88 12.96
CA ASP A 175 6.92 -8.62 13.67
C ASP A 175 7.60 -9.93 14.10
N ALA A 176 6.84 -10.85 14.69
CA ALA A 176 7.36 -12.13 15.15
C ALA A 176 7.96 -12.98 14.01
N HIS A 177 7.28 -13.02 12.86
CA HIS A 177 7.72 -13.84 11.72
C HIS A 177 8.90 -13.20 10.96
N LEU A 178 8.93 -11.87 10.83
CA LEU A 178 10.08 -11.18 10.27
C LEU A 178 11.37 -11.44 11.10
N ARG A 179 11.25 -11.54 12.43
CA ARG A 179 12.37 -11.86 13.33
C ARG A 179 12.92 -13.28 13.17
N ILE A 180 12.12 -14.22 12.74
CA ILE A 180 12.51 -15.61 12.51
C ILE A 180 12.84 -15.92 11.05
N GLY A 181 13.01 -14.87 10.21
CA GLY A 181 13.53 -14.98 8.86
C GLY A 181 12.50 -15.03 7.74
N TRP A 182 11.23 -14.74 8.04
CA TRP A 182 10.30 -14.44 6.96
C TRP A 182 10.71 -13.15 6.28
N MET A 183 10.67 -13.13 4.96
CA MET A 183 10.93 -11.96 4.14
C MET A 183 10.25 -12.08 2.78
N GLY A 184 10.06 -10.96 2.10
CA GLY A 184 9.48 -10.92 0.77
C GLY A 184 8.90 -9.54 0.45
N HIS A 185 8.49 -9.36 -0.78
CA HIS A 185 7.71 -8.18 -1.15
C HIS A 185 6.44 -8.11 -0.29
N TYR A 186 6.17 -6.96 0.32
CA TYR A 186 5.06 -6.83 1.29
C TYR A 186 3.70 -7.25 0.72
N GLU A 187 3.54 -7.18 -0.59
CA GLU A 187 2.32 -7.61 -1.29
C GLU A 187 2.16 -9.14 -1.41
N VAL A 188 3.19 -9.93 -1.21
CA VAL A 188 3.08 -11.39 -1.07
C VAL A 188 3.26 -11.82 0.37
N LEU A 189 4.14 -11.14 1.10
CA LEU A 189 4.48 -11.47 2.48
C LEU A 189 3.26 -11.32 3.40
N LEU A 190 2.62 -10.13 3.40
CA LEU A 190 1.54 -9.82 4.34
C LEU A 190 0.33 -10.74 4.14
N PRO A 191 -0.30 -10.82 2.94
CA PRO A 191 -1.48 -11.67 2.77
C PRO A 191 -1.16 -13.15 2.96
N THR A 192 -0.03 -13.65 2.46
CA THR A 192 0.34 -15.05 2.61
C THR A 192 0.57 -15.42 4.08
N LEU A 193 1.37 -14.63 4.80
CA LEU A 193 1.62 -14.88 6.22
C LEU A 193 0.32 -14.89 7.02
N LEU A 194 -0.45 -13.83 6.93
CA LEU A 194 -1.65 -13.64 7.72
C LEU A 194 -2.71 -14.73 7.42
N TYR A 195 -2.93 -15.06 6.16
CA TYR A 195 -3.84 -16.12 5.75
C TYR A 195 -3.44 -17.49 6.35
N ASN A 196 -2.14 -17.82 6.27
CA ASN A 196 -1.63 -19.09 6.82
C ASN A 196 -1.66 -19.16 8.34
N LYS A 197 -1.70 -18.02 9.02
CA LYS A 197 -1.84 -17.93 10.49
C LYS A 197 -3.29 -17.77 10.96
N GLY A 198 -4.26 -17.88 10.04
CA GLY A 198 -5.69 -17.88 10.35
C GLY A 198 -6.30 -16.50 10.62
N PHE A 199 -5.63 -15.43 10.22
CA PHE A 199 -6.18 -14.07 10.26
C PHE A 199 -7.23 -13.86 9.16
N LEU A 200 -8.16 -12.95 9.41
CA LEU A 200 -9.21 -12.60 8.46
C LEU A 200 -8.72 -11.55 7.46
N LEU A 201 -8.75 -11.91 6.17
CA LEU A 201 -8.40 -11.02 5.07
C LEU A 201 -9.65 -10.58 4.32
N GLU A 202 -9.68 -9.32 3.90
CA GLU A 202 -10.78 -8.76 3.11
C GLU A 202 -10.24 -7.78 2.07
N ASP A 203 -10.78 -7.85 0.87
CA ASP A 203 -10.57 -6.85 -0.17
C ASP A 203 -11.60 -5.73 -0.04
N PHE A 204 -11.18 -4.47 -0.25
CA PHE A 204 -12.07 -3.30 -0.09
C PHE A 204 -13.33 -3.37 -0.96
N GLY A 205 -13.20 -3.85 -2.21
CA GLY A 205 -14.30 -3.75 -3.13
C GLY A 205 -13.92 -3.74 -4.60
N GLY A 206 -12.90 -4.52 -4.98
CA GLY A 206 -12.73 -4.97 -6.35
C GLY A 206 -13.60 -6.18 -6.63
N GLU A 207 -13.05 -7.20 -7.27
CA GLU A 207 -13.70 -8.47 -7.58
C GLU A 207 -12.90 -9.63 -6.96
N GLY A 208 -13.58 -10.74 -6.66
CA GLY A 208 -12.92 -11.95 -6.19
C GLY A 208 -13.45 -12.48 -4.86
N THR A 209 -12.84 -13.58 -4.38
CA THR A 209 -13.30 -14.33 -3.21
C THR A 209 -13.13 -13.61 -1.88
N PHE A 210 -12.24 -12.65 -1.82
CA PHE A 210 -11.98 -11.86 -0.61
C PHE A 210 -12.85 -10.61 -0.50
N VAL A 211 -13.68 -10.31 -1.50
CA VAL A 211 -14.58 -9.16 -1.53
C VAL A 211 -15.93 -9.56 -0.94
N ARG A 212 -16.44 -8.75 -0.01
CA ARG A 212 -17.82 -8.93 0.46
C ARG A 212 -18.81 -8.65 -0.67
N PRO A 213 -19.90 -9.42 -0.77
CA PRO A 213 -20.89 -9.23 -1.86
C PRO A 213 -21.39 -7.78 -2.02
N GLU A 214 -21.61 -7.09 -0.90
CA GLU A 214 -22.07 -5.69 -0.88
C GLU A 214 -21.04 -4.65 -1.31
N ASN A 215 -19.76 -5.07 -1.38
CA ASN A 215 -18.64 -4.23 -1.80
C ASN A 215 -18.12 -4.59 -3.20
N ASN A 216 -18.68 -5.59 -3.86
CA ASN A 216 -18.20 -6.02 -5.17
C ASN A 216 -18.22 -4.89 -6.20
N ALA A 217 -17.10 -4.65 -6.87
CA ALA A 217 -16.84 -3.58 -7.84
C ALA A 217 -17.20 -2.17 -7.35
N LYS A 218 -17.08 -1.89 -6.04
CA LYS A 218 -17.60 -0.68 -5.41
C LYS A 218 -16.58 0.47 -5.35
N PHE A 219 -15.34 0.18 -4.98
CA PHE A 219 -14.37 1.21 -4.66
C PHE A 219 -13.23 1.35 -5.68
N TYR A 220 -13.02 0.35 -6.50
CA TYR A 220 -12.00 0.37 -7.54
C TYR A 220 -12.20 -0.74 -8.58
N ASP A 221 -11.49 -0.63 -9.69
CA ASP A 221 -11.29 -1.67 -10.69
C ASP A 221 -9.83 -1.65 -11.21
N ASP A 222 -9.51 -2.48 -12.18
CA ASP A 222 -8.19 -2.59 -12.81
C ASP A 222 -7.80 -1.35 -13.62
N THR A 223 -8.74 -0.46 -13.92
CA THR A 223 -8.47 0.81 -14.61
C THR A 223 -8.09 1.94 -13.65
N SER A 224 -8.44 1.83 -12.37
CA SER A 224 -8.23 2.88 -11.37
C SER A 224 -7.14 2.57 -10.36
N MET A 225 -7.00 1.30 -9.97
CA MET A 225 -5.96 0.83 -9.03
C MET A 225 -4.95 -0.05 -9.77
N ARG A 226 -3.81 0.53 -10.12
CA ARG A 226 -2.78 -0.14 -10.93
C ARG A 226 -1.38 0.42 -10.71
N ILE A 227 -0.38 -0.12 -11.40
CA ILE A 227 1.02 0.32 -11.29
C ILE A 227 1.28 1.59 -12.11
N ALA A 228 0.73 1.67 -13.34
CA ALA A 228 0.94 2.84 -14.21
C ALA A 228 0.08 4.04 -13.79
N PRO A 229 0.60 5.28 -13.93
CA PRO A 229 -0.15 6.48 -13.56
C PRO A 229 -1.53 6.58 -14.17
N VAL A 230 -2.50 6.99 -13.34
CA VAL A 230 -3.89 7.21 -13.72
C VAL A 230 -4.28 8.67 -13.53
N LEU A 231 -5.30 9.12 -14.27
CA LEU A 231 -6.03 10.35 -13.97
C LEU A 231 -7.37 9.97 -13.35
N PRO A 232 -7.76 10.59 -12.22
CA PRO A 232 -9.12 10.45 -11.73
C PRO A 232 -10.13 10.90 -12.79
N ASP A 233 -11.16 10.12 -12.98
CA ASP A 233 -12.29 10.42 -13.86
C ASP A 233 -13.52 10.88 -13.05
N ASP A 234 -14.72 10.86 -13.64
CA ASP A 234 -15.95 11.32 -13.01
C ASP A 234 -16.65 10.27 -12.12
N ARG A 235 -16.07 9.06 -12.00
CA ARG A 235 -16.59 8.05 -11.08
C ARG A 235 -16.57 8.58 -9.64
N LYS A 236 -17.64 8.35 -8.92
CA LYS A 236 -17.80 8.80 -7.54
C LYS A 236 -17.51 7.66 -6.56
N ASN A 237 -16.90 8.04 -5.43
CA ASN A 237 -16.51 7.09 -4.38
C ASN A 237 -15.56 6.00 -4.87
N TYR A 238 -14.56 6.39 -5.68
CA TYR A 238 -13.63 5.50 -6.33
C TYR A 238 -12.18 5.81 -5.95
N LEU A 239 -11.40 4.78 -5.71
CA LEU A 239 -9.96 4.87 -5.46
C LEU A 239 -9.19 4.94 -6.77
N PHE A 240 -8.19 5.81 -6.83
CA PHE A 240 -7.27 5.96 -7.94
C PHE A 240 -5.83 5.90 -7.44
N HIS A 241 -5.00 5.09 -8.11
CA HIS A 241 -3.56 4.97 -7.83
C HIS A 241 -2.81 4.48 -9.08
N PRO A 242 -1.61 5.01 -9.37
CA PRO A 242 -1.00 6.18 -8.74
C PRO A 242 -1.43 7.48 -9.45
N VAL A 243 -1.84 8.48 -8.69
CA VAL A 243 -2.17 9.82 -9.21
C VAL A 243 -0.96 10.73 -9.03
N LYS A 244 -0.25 11.04 -10.11
CA LYS A 244 0.97 11.83 -10.07
C LYS A 244 0.69 13.30 -10.38
N GLU A 245 1.28 14.23 -9.58
CA GLU A 245 1.12 15.67 -9.70
C GLU A 245 1.41 16.19 -11.12
N GLU A 246 2.54 15.80 -11.68
CA GLU A 246 2.98 16.21 -13.01
C GLU A 246 2.03 15.76 -14.14
N LYS A 247 1.27 14.69 -13.92
CA LYS A 247 0.26 14.21 -14.87
C LYS A 247 -1.02 15.03 -14.80
N VAL A 248 -1.44 15.41 -13.59
CA VAL A 248 -2.65 16.23 -13.37
C VAL A 248 -2.44 17.66 -13.86
N ARG A 249 -1.24 18.25 -13.67
CA ARG A 249 -0.93 19.63 -14.09
C ARG A 249 -0.80 19.82 -15.60
N LEU A 250 -0.62 18.76 -16.37
CA LEU A 250 -0.46 18.82 -17.84
C LEU A 250 -1.81 18.73 -18.60
N ASP A 251 -2.86 19.36 -18.10
CA ASP A 251 -4.20 19.47 -18.74
C ASP A 251 -4.78 18.12 -19.28
N GLY A 252 -4.51 17.03 -18.57
CA GLY A 252 -5.02 15.71 -18.95
C GLY A 252 -4.40 15.13 -20.24
N SER A 253 -3.45 15.83 -20.88
CA SER A 253 -2.77 15.29 -22.04
C SER A 253 -1.70 14.28 -21.61
N TYR A 254 -2.03 12.99 -21.69
CA TYR A 254 -1.02 11.94 -21.59
C TYR A 254 0.02 12.12 -22.70
N LYS A 255 1.31 12.09 -22.37
CA LYS A 255 2.32 11.76 -23.38
C LYS A 255 1.94 10.38 -23.93
N LYS A 256 1.77 10.28 -25.24
CA LYS A 256 1.30 9.07 -25.96
C LYS A 256 2.06 7.76 -25.66
N ASN A 257 3.14 7.82 -24.90
CA ASN A 257 4.05 6.72 -24.61
C ASN A 257 3.93 6.13 -23.21
N ALA A 258 2.90 6.47 -22.43
CA ALA A 258 2.66 5.79 -21.16
C ALA A 258 2.06 4.41 -21.42
N VAL A 259 2.85 3.37 -21.26
CA VAL A 259 2.38 1.98 -21.32
C VAL A 259 1.61 1.69 -20.02
N PHE A 260 0.32 1.37 -20.15
CA PHE A 260 -0.52 1.01 -19.01
C PHE A 260 -0.43 -0.49 -18.76
N VAL A 261 0.00 -0.86 -17.56
CA VAL A 261 0.02 -2.27 -17.13
C VAL A 261 -1.11 -2.48 -16.11
N PRO A 262 -2.14 -3.26 -16.44
CA PRO A 262 -3.18 -3.62 -15.48
C PRO A 262 -2.59 -4.38 -14.29
N VAL A 263 -3.12 -4.15 -13.09
CA VAL A 263 -2.74 -4.90 -11.87
C VAL A 263 -3.29 -6.33 -11.89
N GLY A 264 -4.35 -6.57 -12.67
CA GLY A 264 -4.94 -7.89 -12.91
C GLY A 264 -4.24 -8.67 -14.04
N LYS A 265 -4.70 -9.80 -14.34
CA LYS A 265 -4.41 -10.90 -15.30
C LYS A 265 -3.28 -10.82 -16.35
N ASP A 266 -2.77 -9.64 -16.71
CA ASP A 266 -1.65 -9.50 -17.65
C ASP A 266 -0.34 -9.24 -16.91
N SER A 267 0.49 -10.27 -16.83
CA SER A 267 1.74 -10.19 -16.08
C SER A 267 2.75 -9.25 -16.75
N LEU A 268 3.40 -8.44 -15.93
CA LEU A 268 4.59 -7.66 -16.26
C LEU A 268 5.62 -8.48 -17.06
N HIS A 269 5.73 -9.76 -16.72
CA HIS A 269 6.66 -10.72 -17.34
C HIS A 269 6.39 -10.97 -18.84
N ARG A 270 5.12 -10.98 -19.28
CA ARG A 270 4.78 -11.14 -20.71
C ARG A 270 5.14 -9.92 -21.53
N GLN A 271 5.12 -8.73 -20.95
CA GLN A 271 5.45 -7.49 -21.65
C GLN A 271 6.96 -7.28 -21.73
N LEU A 272 7.70 -7.62 -20.68
CA LEU A 272 9.17 -7.63 -20.68
C LEU A 272 9.77 -8.61 -21.71
N LEU A 273 9.11 -9.76 -21.93
CA LEU A 273 9.54 -10.76 -22.91
C LEU A 273 9.21 -10.38 -24.36
N LYS A 274 8.37 -9.38 -24.62
CA LYS A 274 8.03 -8.95 -25.99
C LYS A 274 9.02 -7.97 -26.61
N GLY A 275 10.06 -7.55 -25.87
CA GLY A 275 11.21 -6.84 -26.43
C GLY A 275 10.92 -5.43 -26.94
N ASP A 276 9.90 -4.74 -26.41
CA ASP A 276 9.69 -3.34 -26.73
C ASP A 276 10.81 -2.49 -26.13
N ALA A 277 11.74 -2.07 -27.00
CA ALA A 277 13.04 -1.49 -26.67
C ALA A 277 13.02 -0.09 -26.02
N ASP A 278 11.84 0.48 -25.74
CA ASP A 278 11.67 1.81 -25.17
C ASP A 278 11.05 1.81 -23.74
N PHE A 279 11.24 0.71 -23.03
CA PHE A 279 10.73 0.59 -21.66
C PHE A 279 11.72 1.23 -20.68
N ASP A 280 11.34 2.36 -20.09
CA ASP A 280 12.10 2.96 -18.98
C ASP A 280 11.89 2.13 -17.71
N LEU A 281 12.88 1.30 -17.37
CA LEU A 281 12.88 0.42 -16.20
C LEU A 281 12.67 1.20 -14.89
N HIS A 282 12.94 2.50 -14.86
CA HIS A 282 12.71 3.36 -13.70
C HIS A 282 11.23 3.58 -13.37
N LEU A 283 10.31 3.35 -14.31
CA LEU A 283 8.86 3.43 -14.08
C LEU A 283 8.28 2.16 -13.43
N LEU A 284 9.02 1.07 -13.43
CA LEU A 284 8.58 -0.22 -12.87
C LEU A 284 8.96 -0.45 -11.40
N ILE A 285 9.77 0.43 -10.82
CA ILE A 285 10.38 0.24 -9.50
C ILE A 285 9.73 1.16 -8.44
N TYR A 286 8.72 1.91 -8.79
CA TYR A 286 8.00 2.79 -7.86
C TYR A 286 6.62 2.27 -7.53
#